data_4f13767b116bb74d0b41b3e38aa2a400
#
_entry.id   4f13767b116bb74d0b41b3e38aa2a400
#
_cell.length_a   1.000
_cell.length_b   1.000
_cell.length_c   1.000
_cell.angle_alpha   90.00
_cell.angle_beta   90.00
_cell.angle_gamma   90.00
#
_symmetry.space_group_name_H-M   'P 1'
#
loop_
_entity.id
_entity.type
_entity.pdbx_description
1 polymer ?
#
loop_
_entity_poly.entity_id
_entity_poly.type
_entity_poly.pdbx_seq_one_letter_code
_entity_poly.pdbx_strand_id
1 'polypeptide(L)'
;MKDMGKKITGALGLLAATTLVAGTVVAPEGVSAQQQDQVPPAAPALEWDPNDPRIGLGAGWLDAESAISGMELLAAIPRPDGFFNPSTPADGRFSNTDLAFQDGLLIQGNYNGFQIYDISNPADPTLSVSVVCPGGQGDVSVYGDLIVMSAQETRGRLDCGVEGVADSISAERMRGVRIFDVSDMNNPTQVAAIQSCRGSHTHTIVTDPADTENIYVYIQGTSRVRPGDELPGCSGGGPEDPETALFRIEVVKVPLANPSAAEIVNMPRIFADEQGNLAGLWQGGNHGPGTQSSRLTNQCHDITAYPGIGLAGGACSGNGILLDISDPVNPTRVAEVSDPNFAYWHSATFNNDGDVVVFTDEWGGGSAPRCRATDPATWGANAIFRIGEDGQMELAGYYKLPVPQTETENCVAHNGSIIPVPGRDIMAQAWYQGGVSLMDFTDPENPFEIAFFDRGPLSIESLFTGGYWSVYWFNGRLYGAEISRGIDVFRLTPSEHLSAAEIAAAESVMINEFNAQLQPKVEWAPS
;
A
#
# COMPACT_ATOMS: atom_id res chain seq x y z
N MET A 1 -21.16 -38.07 -53.99
CA MET A 1 -21.92 -37.98 -55.26
C MET A 1 -22.29 -36.55 -55.50
N LYS A 2 -21.68 -36.00 -56.55
CA LYS A 2 -22.16 -34.95 -57.47
C LYS A 2 -22.48 -33.58 -56.80
N ASP A 3 -21.75 -32.56 -56.97
CA ASP A 3 -21.04 -31.99 -58.14
C ASP A 3 -21.80 -30.81 -58.77
N MET A 4 -21.07 -29.74 -59.02
CA MET A 4 -21.24 -28.66 -60.00
C MET A 4 -22.29 -27.55 -59.68
N GLY A 5 -22.05 -26.31 -59.89
CA GLY A 5 -20.96 -25.58 -60.57
C GLY A 5 -21.47 -24.32 -61.24
N LYS A 6 -20.70 -23.22 -61.20
CA LYS A 6 -20.57 -22.14 -62.19
C LYS A 6 -21.80 -21.31 -62.58
N LYS A 7 -21.76 -20.00 -62.73
CA LYS A 7 -20.96 -19.04 -63.56
C LYS A 7 -21.43 -17.61 -63.28
N ILE A 8 -20.57 -16.63 -63.09
CA ILE A 8 -20.07 -15.51 -63.90
C ILE A 8 -21.03 -14.91 -64.95
N THR A 9 -21.25 -13.59 -64.83
CA THR A 9 -21.31 -12.54 -65.83
C THR A 9 -21.75 -11.25 -65.12
N GLY A 10 -21.20 -10.05 -65.10
CA GLY A 10 -20.46 -9.29 -66.10
C GLY A 10 -21.34 -8.22 -66.76
N ALA A 11 -21.19 -6.93 -66.41
CA ALA A 11 -21.34 -5.73 -67.29
C ALA A 11 -21.25 -4.45 -66.47
N LEU A 12 -20.22 -3.62 -66.70
CA LEU A 12 -20.23 -2.32 -67.41
C LEU A 12 -21.27 -1.31 -66.91
N GLY A 13 -20.92 -0.27 -66.16
CA GLY A 13 -20.30 0.96 -66.66
C GLY A 13 -21.27 2.09 -66.82
N LEU A 14 -21.16 3.14 -66.00
CA LEU A 14 -21.51 4.51 -66.42
C LEU A 14 -20.70 5.53 -65.59
N LEU A 15 -19.83 6.28 -66.28
CA LEU A 15 -19.19 7.49 -65.77
C LEU A 15 -20.28 8.59 -65.66
N ALA A 16 -20.32 9.27 -64.53
CA ALA A 16 -20.89 10.60 -64.43
C ALA A 16 -19.87 11.52 -63.78
N ALA A 17 -19.38 12.44 -64.58
CA ALA A 17 -18.49 13.55 -64.15
C ALA A 17 -19.32 14.57 -63.40
N THR A 18 -18.92 14.92 -62.17
CA THR A 18 -19.39 16.10 -61.46
C THR A 18 -18.19 16.96 -61.04
N THR A 19 -18.30 18.19 -61.43
CA THR A 19 -17.37 19.30 -61.27
C THR A 19 -17.02 19.57 -59.79
N LEU A 20 -15.70 19.63 -59.49
CA LEU A 20 -15.20 20.17 -58.25
C LEU A 20 -15.39 21.69 -58.20
N VAL A 21 -16.07 22.17 -57.17
CA VAL A 21 -15.97 23.54 -56.68
C VAL A 21 -14.96 23.53 -55.52
N ALA A 22 -13.81 24.14 -55.72
CA ALA A 22 -12.81 24.33 -54.68
C ALA A 22 -13.25 25.42 -53.71
N GLY A 23 -13.72 25.02 -52.55
CA GLY A 23 -13.87 25.89 -51.39
C GLY A 23 -12.66 25.75 -50.50
N THR A 24 -11.84 26.81 -50.42
CA THR A 24 -10.73 26.91 -49.47
C THR A 24 -11.30 27.00 -48.04
N VAL A 25 -11.19 25.90 -47.29
CA VAL A 25 -11.37 25.90 -45.84
C VAL A 25 -10.01 26.22 -45.24
N VAL A 26 -9.89 27.39 -44.62
CA VAL A 26 -8.75 27.76 -43.78
C VAL A 26 -8.91 26.95 -42.50
N ALA A 27 -8.04 25.97 -42.30
CA ALA A 27 -7.92 25.25 -41.01
C ALA A 27 -7.21 26.18 -40.00
N PRO A 28 -7.63 26.21 -38.74
CA PRO A 28 -6.86 26.88 -37.70
C PRO A 28 -5.55 26.12 -37.51
N GLU A 29 -4.44 26.86 -37.45
CA GLU A 29 -3.13 26.32 -37.09
C GLU A 29 -3.19 25.80 -35.66
N GLY A 30 -3.38 24.50 -35.50
CA GLY A 30 -3.16 23.79 -34.26
C GLY A 30 -1.66 23.73 -34.00
N VAL A 31 -1.23 24.30 -32.91
CA VAL A 31 0.12 24.14 -32.37
C VAL A 31 0.28 22.66 -32.02
N SER A 32 0.86 21.86 -32.90
CA SER A 32 1.37 20.55 -32.54
C SER A 32 2.69 20.75 -31.81
N ALA A 33 2.66 20.78 -30.49
CA ALA A 33 3.84 20.47 -29.70
C ALA A 33 4.20 19.02 -30.04
N GLN A 34 5.22 18.80 -30.84
CA GLN A 34 5.91 17.53 -30.94
C GLN A 34 6.60 17.32 -29.59
N GLN A 35 5.92 16.63 -28.68
CA GLN A 35 6.56 15.94 -27.59
C GLN A 35 7.43 14.88 -28.28
N GLN A 36 8.73 15.16 -28.39
CA GLN A 36 9.71 14.16 -28.78
C GLN A 36 9.65 13.09 -27.66
N ASP A 37 9.13 11.91 -28.00
CA ASP A 37 9.28 10.69 -27.21
C ASP A 37 10.78 10.43 -27.03
N GLN A 38 11.36 11.03 -26.00
CA GLN A 38 12.66 10.59 -25.50
C GLN A 38 12.43 9.25 -24.87
N VAL A 39 12.92 8.19 -25.52
CA VAL A 39 13.03 6.87 -24.89
C VAL A 39 13.79 7.09 -23.56
N PRO A 40 13.20 6.82 -22.41
CA PRO A 40 13.91 6.98 -21.15
C PRO A 40 15.25 6.23 -21.23
N PRO A 41 16.35 6.76 -20.69
CA PRO A 41 17.58 6.00 -20.60
C PRO A 41 17.28 4.67 -19.91
N ALA A 42 17.93 3.59 -20.36
CA ALA A 42 17.79 2.29 -19.69
C ALA A 42 18.04 2.47 -18.20
N ALA A 43 17.14 1.95 -17.38
CA ALA A 43 17.25 2.06 -15.92
C ALA A 43 18.66 1.59 -15.46
N PRO A 44 19.37 2.35 -14.62
CA PRO A 44 20.71 1.98 -14.17
C PRO A 44 20.68 0.63 -13.45
N ALA A 45 21.77 -0.14 -13.58
CA ALA A 45 21.95 -1.33 -12.77
C ALA A 45 22.13 -0.95 -11.30
N LEU A 46 21.72 -1.85 -10.39
CA LEU A 46 21.99 -1.69 -8.97
C LEU A 46 23.49 -1.71 -8.72
N GLU A 47 24.03 -0.67 -8.06
CA GLU A 47 25.39 -0.65 -7.54
C GLU A 47 25.36 -1.14 -6.07
N TRP A 48 26.25 -2.09 -5.72
CA TRP A 48 26.27 -2.71 -4.39
C TRP A 48 27.68 -3.14 -3.99
N ASP A 49 27.91 -3.21 -2.67
CA ASP A 49 29.19 -3.72 -2.12
C ASP A 49 29.16 -5.25 -2.06
N PRO A 50 30.07 -5.96 -2.75
CA PRO A 50 30.16 -7.41 -2.68
C PRO A 50 30.56 -7.95 -1.29
N ASN A 51 30.97 -7.09 -0.36
CA ASN A 51 31.27 -7.46 1.01
C ASN A 51 30.14 -7.08 1.99
N ASP A 52 28.97 -6.66 1.51
CA ASP A 52 27.84 -6.35 2.38
C ASP A 52 27.48 -7.57 3.24
N PRO A 53 27.37 -7.42 4.57
CA PRO A 53 27.14 -8.54 5.49
C PRO A 53 25.79 -9.26 5.31
N ARG A 54 24.88 -8.69 4.52
CA ARG A 54 23.58 -9.31 4.17
C ARG A 54 23.73 -10.40 3.10
N ILE A 55 24.85 -10.42 2.37
CA ILE A 55 25.03 -11.36 1.28
C ILE A 55 25.35 -12.76 1.81
N GLY A 56 24.48 -13.72 1.42
CA GLY A 56 24.70 -15.13 1.71
C GLY A 56 24.33 -15.55 3.13
N LEU A 57 23.45 -14.83 3.79
CA LEU A 57 22.91 -15.21 5.10
C LEU A 57 22.27 -16.60 5.06
N GLY A 58 22.50 -17.40 6.10
CA GLY A 58 21.95 -18.75 6.26
C GLY A 58 20.42 -18.73 6.43
N ALA A 59 19.75 -19.62 5.68
CA ALA A 59 18.29 -19.75 5.70
C ALA A 59 17.78 -20.37 6.99
N GLY A 60 16.54 -20.05 7.37
CA GLY A 60 15.85 -20.65 8.51
C GLY A 60 14.51 -19.99 8.82
N TRP A 61 13.70 -20.64 9.63
CA TRP A 61 12.46 -20.03 10.09
C TRP A 61 12.72 -19.07 11.26
N LEU A 62 13.00 -19.59 12.45
CA LEU A 62 13.30 -18.78 13.66
C LEU A 62 14.82 -18.76 13.96
N ASP A 63 15.60 -19.46 13.20
CA ASP A 63 17.05 -19.69 13.37
C ASP A 63 17.88 -19.23 12.16
N ALA A 64 17.29 -18.45 11.25
CA ALA A 64 18.01 -17.83 10.15
C ALA A 64 19.13 -16.92 10.66
N GLU A 65 20.27 -16.87 9.95
CA GLU A 65 21.29 -15.87 10.21
C GLU A 65 20.76 -14.46 9.96
N SER A 66 21.38 -13.47 10.59
CA SER A 66 20.98 -12.07 10.40
C SER A 66 22.16 -11.13 10.36
N ALA A 67 21.98 -9.99 9.70
CA ALA A 67 22.90 -8.86 9.67
C ALA A 67 22.16 -7.59 10.12
N ILE A 68 22.86 -6.73 10.87
CA ILE A 68 22.29 -5.51 11.42
C ILE A 68 23.35 -4.40 11.48
N SER A 69 22.94 -3.18 11.18
CA SER A 69 23.79 -1.99 11.28
C SER A 69 22.95 -0.77 11.66
N GLY A 70 23.47 0.12 12.52
CA GLY A 70 22.80 1.36 12.94
C GLY A 70 21.59 1.14 13.85
N MET A 71 21.29 -0.09 14.22
CA MET A 71 20.21 -0.45 15.14
C MET A 71 20.55 -1.71 15.94
N GLU A 72 19.72 -2.04 16.93
CA GLU A 72 19.81 -3.24 17.76
C GLU A 72 18.44 -3.90 17.85
N LEU A 73 18.40 -5.23 17.69
CA LEU A 73 17.19 -6.03 17.92
C LEU A 73 16.98 -6.21 19.43
N LEU A 74 15.89 -5.67 19.95
CA LEU A 74 15.52 -5.76 21.37
C LEU A 74 14.71 -7.00 21.70
N ALA A 75 13.76 -7.34 20.79
CA ALA A 75 12.85 -8.48 20.98
C ALA A 75 12.47 -9.07 19.61
N ALA A 76 12.25 -10.38 19.60
CA ALA A 76 11.67 -11.11 18.48
C ALA A 76 10.56 -12.01 19.04
N ILE A 77 9.30 -11.67 18.77
CA ILE A 77 8.12 -12.31 19.34
C ILE A 77 7.51 -13.20 18.27
N PRO A 78 7.50 -14.54 18.44
CA PRO A 78 6.91 -15.44 17.46
C PRO A 78 5.39 -15.30 17.44
N ARG A 79 4.78 -15.67 16.32
CA ARG A 79 3.31 -15.71 16.18
C ARG A 79 2.69 -16.66 17.20
N PRO A 80 1.58 -16.27 17.88
CA PRO A 80 0.94 -17.11 18.90
C PRO A 80 0.14 -18.25 18.26
N ASP A 81 -0.28 -19.21 19.10
CA ASP A 81 -1.18 -20.29 18.70
C ASP A 81 -2.44 -19.76 18.01
N GLY A 82 -2.86 -20.42 16.94
CA GLY A 82 -3.98 -19.99 16.09
C GLY A 82 -3.60 -19.00 14.98
N PHE A 83 -2.38 -18.46 15.00
CA PHE A 83 -1.89 -17.50 14.01
C PHE A 83 -0.67 -17.99 13.21
N PHE A 84 -0.41 -19.28 13.24
CA PHE A 84 0.56 -19.93 12.37
C PHE A 84 0.20 -21.41 12.18
N ASN A 85 0.76 -22.01 11.14
CA ASN A 85 0.66 -23.46 10.90
C ASN A 85 2.03 -24.09 11.25
N PRO A 86 2.12 -24.88 12.34
CA PRO A 86 3.41 -25.44 12.76
C PRO A 86 4.00 -26.45 11.75
N SER A 87 3.16 -27.02 10.87
CA SER A 87 3.61 -27.93 9.81
C SER A 87 4.09 -27.21 8.55
N THR A 88 3.69 -25.95 8.37
CA THR A 88 4.02 -25.12 7.21
C THR A 88 4.11 -23.67 7.67
N PRO A 89 5.25 -23.24 8.22
CA PRO A 89 5.39 -21.89 8.80
C PRO A 89 5.08 -20.74 7.84
N ALA A 90 5.34 -20.94 6.55
CA ALA A 90 5.03 -19.98 5.48
C ALA A 90 3.61 -20.15 4.89
N ASP A 91 2.66 -20.73 5.64
CA ASP A 91 1.26 -20.82 5.20
C ASP A 91 0.64 -19.41 5.16
N GLY A 92 0.40 -18.90 3.96
CA GLY A 92 -0.11 -17.54 3.73
C GLY A 92 -1.48 -17.25 4.34
N ARG A 93 -2.22 -18.28 4.80
CA ARG A 93 -3.48 -18.08 5.54
C ARG A 93 -3.29 -17.46 6.92
N PHE A 94 -2.06 -17.40 7.40
CA PHE A 94 -1.65 -16.89 8.70
C PHE A 94 -0.60 -15.78 8.57
N SER A 95 -0.51 -15.11 7.43
CA SER A 95 0.41 -13.99 7.24
C SER A 95 0.10 -12.87 8.23
N ASN A 96 1.12 -12.41 8.96
CA ASN A 96 1.03 -11.13 9.65
C ASN A 96 1.00 -9.99 8.61
N THR A 97 0.30 -8.94 8.95
CA THR A 97 0.11 -7.76 8.11
C THR A 97 0.50 -6.49 8.85
N ASP A 98 -0.28 -5.44 8.75
CA ASP A 98 0.07 -4.15 9.32
C ASP A 98 -0.04 -4.08 10.85
N LEU A 99 0.53 -3.01 11.39
CA LEU A 99 0.55 -2.67 12.81
C LEU A 99 -0.21 -1.36 13.04
N ALA A 100 -0.91 -1.30 14.16
CA ALA A 100 -1.44 -0.07 14.71
C ALA A 100 -1.03 0.06 16.18
N PHE A 101 -0.98 1.29 16.71
CA PHE A 101 -0.50 1.54 18.07
C PHE A 101 -1.39 2.54 18.77
N GLN A 102 -1.64 2.31 20.07
CA GLN A 102 -2.32 3.28 20.94
C GLN A 102 -1.96 3.01 22.41
N ASP A 103 -1.58 4.08 23.14
CA ASP A 103 -1.43 4.06 24.61
C ASP A 103 -0.56 2.92 25.16
N GLY A 104 0.53 2.56 24.49
CA GLY A 104 1.43 1.47 24.90
C GLY A 104 0.93 0.07 24.50
N LEU A 105 -0.06 0.01 23.62
CA LEU A 105 -0.51 -1.21 22.95
C LEU A 105 -0.04 -1.24 21.49
N LEU A 106 0.25 -2.43 21.01
CA LEU A 106 0.49 -2.74 19.61
C LEU A 106 -0.58 -3.71 19.14
N ILE A 107 -1.29 -3.37 18.07
CA ILE A 107 -2.26 -4.21 17.39
C ILE A 107 -1.57 -4.79 16.15
N GLN A 108 -1.45 -6.11 16.07
CA GLN A 108 -0.91 -6.84 14.92
C GLN A 108 -2.04 -7.43 14.11
N GLY A 109 -2.19 -6.99 12.87
CA GLY A 109 -3.08 -7.60 11.89
C GLY A 109 -2.55 -8.95 11.38
N ASN A 110 -3.45 -9.82 11.00
CA ASN A 110 -3.14 -11.14 10.47
C ASN A 110 -4.27 -11.61 9.56
N TYR A 111 -3.98 -12.41 8.54
CA TYR A 111 -4.99 -13.00 7.64
C TYR A 111 -6.04 -13.83 8.38
N ASN A 112 -5.74 -14.27 9.61
CA ASN A 112 -6.61 -15.09 10.46
C ASN A 112 -7.28 -14.30 11.60
N GLY A 113 -7.08 -12.95 11.67
CA GLY A 113 -7.62 -12.09 12.72
C GLY A 113 -6.63 -11.03 13.18
N PHE A 114 -6.57 -10.75 14.48
CA PHE A 114 -5.60 -9.79 15.02
C PHE A 114 -5.15 -10.19 16.43
N GLN A 115 -4.04 -9.60 16.87
CA GLN A 115 -3.50 -9.73 18.22
C GLN A 115 -3.24 -8.35 18.82
N ILE A 116 -3.33 -8.24 20.14
CA ILE A 116 -2.97 -7.03 20.87
C ILE A 116 -1.88 -7.37 21.87
N TYR A 117 -0.79 -6.63 21.84
CA TYR A 117 0.35 -6.77 22.74
C TYR A 117 0.49 -5.53 23.60
N ASP A 118 0.81 -5.71 24.88
CA ASP A 118 1.33 -4.66 25.74
C ASP A 118 2.81 -4.45 25.42
N ILE A 119 3.16 -3.23 25.00
CA ILE A 119 4.52 -2.81 24.63
C ILE A 119 5.09 -1.76 25.60
N SER A 120 4.52 -1.63 26.81
CA SER A 120 5.07 -0.75 27.87
C SER A 120 6.52 -1.09 28.20
N ASN A 121 6.93 -2.34 28.02
CA ASN A 121 8.34 -2.76 27.95
C ASN A 121 8.66 -3.22 26.53
N PRO A 122 9.24 -2.38 25.66
CA PRO A 122 9.52 -2.74 24.26
C PRO A 122 10.55 -3.87 24.11
N ALA A 123 11.33 -4.17 25.14
CA ALA A 123 12.26 -5.32 25.12
C ALA A 123 11.59 -6.66 25.50
N ASP A 124 10.34 -6.63 25.97
CA ASP A 124 9.58 -7.82 26.38
C ASP A 124 8.06 -7.60 26.18
N PRO A 125 7.61 -7.39 24.92
CA PRO A 125 6.19 -7.27 24.61
C PRO A 125 5.40 -8.50 25.02
N THR A 126 4.22 -8.31 25.61
CA THR A 126 3.40 -9.41 26.10
C THR A 126 2.04 -9.47 25.39
N LEU A 127 1.64 -10.65 24.94
CA LEU A 127 0.35 -10.86 24.31
C LEU A 127 -0.78 -10.67 25.34
N SER A 128 -1.65 -9.69 25.10
CA SER A 128 -2.81 -9.39 25.93
C SER A 128 -4.05 -10.17 25.48
N VAL A 129 -4.34 -10.13 24.17
CA VAL A 129 -5.49 -10.83 23.58
C VAL A 129 -5.22 -11.19 22.13
N SER A 130 -5.88 -12.25 21.66
CA SER A 130 -5.92 -12.60 20.24
C SER A 130 -7.34 -12.93 19.80
N VAL A 131 -7.75 -12.42 18.64
CA VAL A 131 -9.08 -12.61 18.07
C VAL A 131 -8.96 -13.34 16.75
N VAL A 132 -9.44 -14.58 16.71
CA VAL A 132 -9.51 -15.34 15.45
C VAL A 132 -10.75 -14.93 14.68
N CYS A 133 -10.54 -14.32 13.53
CA CYS A 133 -11.60 -13.85 12.63
C CYS A 133 -11.07 -13.80 11.18
N PRO A 134 -11.02 -14.94 10.47
CA PRO A 134 -10.44 -15.02 9.15
C PRO A 134 -11.12 -14.10 8.14
N GLY A 135 -10.32 -13.52 7.24
CA GLY A 135 -10.84 -12.65 6.17
C GLY A 135 -9.80 -12.30 5.12
N GLY A 136 -8.53 -12.64 5.37
CA GLY A 136 -7.40 -12.23 4.53
C GLY A 136 -7.14 -10.74 4.60
N GLN A 137 -5.97 -10.31 4.18
CA GLN A 137 -5.40 -8.98 4.44
C GLN A 137 -5.27 -8.69 5.94
N GLY A 138 -6.37 -8.43 6.65
CA GLY A 138 -6.32 -8.23 8.09
C GLY A 138 -5.56 -6.96 8.50
N ASP A 139 -5.41 -6.00 7.58
CA ASP A 139 -4.92 -4.67 7.90
C ASP A 139 -5.75 -4.06 9.01
N VAL A 140 -5.09 -3.43 9.99
CA VAL A 140 -5.72 -2.95 11.22
C VAL A 140 -5.45 -1.47 11.46
N SER A 141 -6.46 -0.79 12.00
CA SER A 141 -6.33 0.56 12.55
C SER A 141 -7.06 0.65 13.89
N VAL A 142 -6.60 1.54 14.77
CA VAL A 142 -7.20 1.80 16.08
C VAL A 142 -7.65 3.25 16.19
N TYR A 143 -8.76 3.48 16.88
CA TYR A 143 -9.20 4.81 17.29
C TYR A 143 -10.03 4.70 18.57
N GLY A 144 -9.50 5.20 19.68
CA GLY A 144 -10.11 5.01 21.00
C GLY A 144 -10.33 3.53 21.31
N ASP A 145 -11.55 3.16 21.65
CA ASP A 145 -11.91 1.76 21.96
C ASP A 145 -12.30 0.93 20.71
N LEU A 146 -12.01 1.44 19.50
CA LEU A 146 -12.38 0.75 18.27
C LEU A 146 -11.16 0.26 17.50
N ILE A 147 -11.24 -0.98 17.02
CA ILE A 147 -10.32 -1.52 16.01
C ILE A 147 -11.10 -1.71 14.71
N VAL A 148 -10.60 -1.15 13.62
CA VAL A 148 -11.07 -1.41 12.26
C VAL A 148 -10.16 -2.45 11.63
N MET A 149 -10.73 -3.46 10.97
CA MET A 149 -9.98 -4.55 10.34
C MET A 149 -10.48 -4.81 8.92
N SER A 150 -9.55 -4.85 7.97
CA SER A 150 -9.80 -5.17 6.56
C SER A 150 -10.09 -6.66 6.34
N ALA A 151 -11.02 -6.96 5.42
CA ALA A 151 -11.31 -8.30 4.94
C ALA A 151 -11.50 -8.30 3.42
N GLN A 152 -10.72 -9.10 2.70
CA GLN A 152 -10.75 -9.10 1.24
C GLN A 152 -10.88 -10.48 0.61
N GLU A 153 -10.44 -11.54 1.28
CA GLU A 153 -10.51 -12.89 0.75
C GLU A 153 -11.93 -13.45 0.71
N THR A 154 -12.13 -14.42 -0.18
CA THR A 154 -13.45 -15.03 -0.39
C THR A 154 -13.88 -15.99 0.73
N ARG A 155 -12.97 -16.35 1.63
CA ARG A 155 -13.25 -17.25 2.78
C ARG A 155 -13.79 -16.55 4.03
N GLY A 156 -13.66 -15.22 4.12
CA GLY A 156 -14.15 -14.46 5.27
C GLY A 156 -15.65 -14.62 5.49
N ARG A 157 -16.07 -14.75 6.75
CA ARG A 157 -17.46 -14.88 7.18
C ARG A 157 -17.87 -13.71 8.06
N LEU A 158 -19.14 -13.31 7.98
CA LEU A 158 -19.71 -12.24 8.82
C LEU A 158 -19.58 -12.53 10.34
N ASP A 159 -19.68 -13.79 10.72
CA ASP A 159 -19.64 -14.27 12.11
C ASP A 159 -18.24 -14.69 12.60
N CYS A 160 -17.18 -14.35 11.85
CA CYS A 160 -15.80 -14.76 12.11
C CYS A 160 -15.58 -16.31 12.12
N GLY A 161 -16.50 -17.09 11.54
CA GLY A 161 -16.37 -18.55 11.47
C GLY A 161 -15.12 -18.99 10.69
N VAL A 162 -14.43 -20.01 11.22
CA VAL A 162 -13.17 -20.52 10.65
C VAL A 162 -13.37 -21.52 9.50
N GLU A 163 -14.58 -22.03 9.32
CA GLU A 163 -14.93 -22.98 8.27
C GLU A 163 -14.90 -22.37 6.86
N GLY A 164 -14.89 -21.04 6.77
CA GLY A 164 -14.90 -20.31 5.52
C GLY A 164 -16.25 -20.34 4.80
N VAL A 165 -16.25 -19.98 3.52
CA VAL A 165 -17.44 -19.94 2.65
C VAL A 165 -17.18 -20.78 1.41
N ALA A 166 -17.92 -21.87 1.25
CA ALA A 166 -17.75 -22.83 0.14
C ALA A 166 -18.45 -22.37 -1.14
N ASP A 167 -19.60 -21.73 -1.02
CA ASP A 167 -20.40 -21.32 -2.17
C ASP A 167 -19.79 -20.12 -2.90
N SER A 168 -19.93 -20.10 -4.23
CA SER A 168 -19.45 -18.98 -5.06
C SER A 168 -20.22 -17.68 -4.80
N ILE A 169 -21.51 -17.78 -4.37
CA ILE A 169 -22.38 -16.68 -3.96
C ILE A 169 -22.91 -17.00 -2.58
N SER A 170 -22.67 -16.12 -1.60
CA SER A 170 -23.09 -16.36 -0.23
C SER A 170 -23.34 -15.05 0.53
N ALA A 171 -24.50 -14.95 1.14
CA ALA A 171 -24.83 -13.84 2.05
C ALA A 171 -24.00 -13.84 3.34
N GLU A 172 -23.36 -14.97 3.69
CA GLU A 172 -22.50 -15.09 4.86
C GLU A 172 -21.07 -14.58 4.63
N ARG A 173 -20.71 -14.33 3.35
CA ARG A 173 -19.34 -13.88 3.00
C ARG A 173 -19.11 -12.45 3.46
N MET A 174 -18.02 -12.25 4.19
CA MET A 174 -17.52 -10.94 4.59
C MET A 174 -16.41 -10.47 3.66
N ARG A 175 -16.59 -9.32 3.05
CA ARG A 175 -15.56 -8.57 2.31
C ARG A 175 -15.83 -7.07 2.47
N GLY A 176 -14.90 -6.35 3.07
CA GLY A 176 -15.01 -4.94 3.45
C GLY A 176 -14.27 -4.69 4.75
N VAL A 177 -14.82 -3.90 5.66
CA VAL A 177 -14.21 -3.63 6.97
C VAL A 177 -15.09 -4.13 8.10
N ARG A 178 -14.44 -4.65 9.15
CA ARG A 178 -15.05 -5.02 10.43
C ARG A 178 -14.69 -3.96 11.45
N ILE A 179 -15.57 -3.70 12.39
CA ILE A 179 -15.31 -2.82 13.52
C ILE A 179 -15.49 -3.64 14.80
N PHE A 180 -14.47 -3.64 15.62
CA PHE A 180 -14.46 -4.31 16.93
C PHE A 180 -14.45 -3.24 18.02
N ASP A 181 -15.27 -3.44 19.04
CA ASP A 181 -15.20 -2.73 20.31
C ASP A 181 -14.24 -3.50 21.24
N VAL A 182 -13.21 -2.82 21.72
CA VAL A 182 -12.16 -3.33 22.61
C VAL A 182 -12.14 -2.62 23.96
N SER A 183 -13.21 -1.90 24.33
CA SER A 183 -13.36 -1.27 25.65
C SER A 183 -13.23 -2.28 26.80
N ASP A 184 -13.63 -3.52 26.57
CA ASP A 184 -13.25 -4.68 27.38
C ASP A 184 -12.19 -5.51 26.63
N MET A 185 -10.93 -5.26 26.92
CA MET A 185 -9.79 -5.98 26.33
C MET A 185 -9.83 -7.49 26.52
N ASN A 186 -10.56 -8.00 27.53
CA ASN A 186 -10.72 -9.45 27.73
C ASN A 186 -11.79 -10.06 26.84
N ASN A 187 -12.64 -9.23 26.20
CA ASN A 187 -13.76 -9.69 25.40
C ASN A 187 -14.02 -8.78 24.19
N PRO A 188 -13.08 -8.63 23.24
CA PRO A 188 -13.31 -7.88 22.02
C PRO A 188 -14.54 -8.37 21.27
N THR A 189 -15.42 -7.45 20.86
CA THR A 189 -16.67 -7.80 20.17
C THR A 189 -16.79 -7.12 18.82
N GLN A 190 -17.13 -7.87 17.77
CA GLN A 190 -17.45 -7.28 16.48
C GLN A 190 -18.79 -6.53 16.58
N VAL A 191 -18.76 -5.20 16.44
CA VAL A 191 -19.95 -4.32 16.53
C VAL A 191 -20.52 -3.94 15.19
N ALA A 192 -19.69 -3.98 14.12
CA ALA A 192 -20.15 -3.74 12.75
C ALA A 192 -19.35 -4.56 11.72
N ALA A 193 -19.97 -4.81 10.57
CA ALA A 193 -19.38 -5.46 9.41
C ALA A 193 -19.89 -4.76 8.14
N ILE A 194 -19.08 -3.85 7.60
CA ILE A 194 -19.44 -3.04 6.44
C ILE A 194 -18.96 -3.76 5.18
N GLN A 195 -19.92 -4.15 4.36
CA GLN A 195 -19.68 -4.88 3.12
C GLN A 195 -19.33 -3.91 1.98
N SER A 196 -18.29 -4.21 1.21
CA SER A 196 -17.94 -3.48 0.01
C SER A 196 -17.94 -4.40 -1.23
N CYS A 197 -18.01 -3.79 -2.41
CA CYS A 197 -18.07 -4.56 -3.66
C CYS A 197 -16.74 -5.26 -3.99
N ARG A 198 -15.61 -4.75 -3.49
CA ARG A 198 -14.27 -5.27 -3.80
C ARG A 198 -13.50 -5.78 -2.58
N GLY A 199 -14.15 -5.81 -1.42
CA GLY A 199 -13.46 -6.03 -0.15
C GLY A 199 -12.68 -4.80 0.29
N SER A 200 -11.89 -4.95 1.33
CA SER A 200 -10.91 -3.97 1.80
C SER A 200 -9.55 -4.64 1.77
N HIS A 201 -8.64 -4.12 0.95
CA HIS A 201 -7.23 -4.53 0.94
C HIS A 201 -6.53 -3.86 2.12
N THR A 202 -6.55 -2.53 2.10
CA THR A 202 -6.25 -1.66 3.21
C THR A 202 -7.44 -0.74 3.47
N HIS A 203 -7.38 0.01 4.55
CA HIS A 203 -8.33 1.07 4.85
C HIS A 203 -7.62 2.21 5.56
N THR A 204 -8.19 3.41 5.48
CA THR A 204 -7.61 4.61 6.09
C THR A 204 -8.61 5.26 7.01
N ILE A 205 -8.26 5.44 8.28
CA ILE A 205 -9.04 6.30 9.18
C ILE A 205 -8.75 7.75 8.83
N VAL A 206 -9.81 8.53 8.63
CA VAL A 206 -9.74 9.99 8.41
C VAL A 206 -10.59 10.68 9.46
N THR A 207 -9.98 11.62 10.18
CA THR A 207 -10.66 12.44 11.18
C THR A 207 -10.97 13.82 10.62
N ASP A 208 -12.08 14.38 11.04
CA ASP A 208 -12.44 15.78 10.78
C ASP A 208 -12.38 16.56 12.10
N PRO A 209 -11.51 17.57 12.25
CA PRO A 209 -11.48 18.39 13.46
C PRO A 209 -12.79 19.11 13.76
N ALA A 210 -13.66 19.30 12.76
CA ALA A 210 -14.98 19.91 12.92
C ALA A 210 -16.08 18.90 13.31
N ASP A 211 -15.82 17.58 13.15
CA ASP A 211 -16.75 16.49 13.50
C ASP A 211 -16.11 15.52 14.49
N THR A 212 -16.20 15.81 15.76
CA THR A 212 -15.66 14.97 16.85
C THR A 212 -16.59 13.84 17.27
N GLU A 213 -17.77 13.72 16.65
CA GLU A 213 -18.74 12.67 16.96
C GLU A 213 -18.55 11.43 16.05
N ASN A 214 -17.79 11.58 14.96
CA ASN A 214 -17.59 10.54 13.96
C ASN A 214 -16.13 10.41 13.54
N ILE A 215 -15.76 9.24 13.07
CA ILE A 215 -14.59 9.02 12.21
C ILE A 215 -15.04 8.52 10.85
N TYR A 216 -14.20 8.71 9.86
CA TYR A 216 -14.43 8.24 8.50
C TYR A 216 -13.41 7.17 8.14
N VAL A 217 -13.82 6.15 7.39
CA VAL A 217 -12.95 5.08 6.94
C VAL A 217 -13.03 4.98 5.42
N TYR A 218 -11.91 5.23 4.74
CA TYR A 218 -11.80 4.99 3.31
C TYR A 218 -11.47 3.53 3.08
N ILE A 219 -12.24 2.86 2.24
CA ILE A 219 -12.00 1.47 1.85
C ILE A 219 -11.31 1.44 0.49
N GLN A 220 -10.14 0.80 0.44
CA GLN A 220 -9.39 0.52 -0.77
C GLN A 220 -9.51 -0.98 -1.09
N GLY A 221 -10.42 -1.32 -2.01
CA GLY A 221 -10.64 -2.70 -2.43
C GLY A 221 -9.91 -3.01 -3.74
N THR A 222 -9.01 -3.99 -3.72
CA THR A 222 -8.23 -4.40 -4.92
C THR A 222 -8.73 -5.69 -5.56
N SER A 223 -9.61 -6.40 -4.91
CA SER A 223 -10.15 -7.68 -5.38
C SER A 223 -11.10 -7.53 -6.58
N ARG A 224 -11.45 -8.66 -7.19
CA ARG A 224 -12.53 -8.69 -8.19
C ARG A 224 -13.84 -8.25 -7.58
N VAL A 225 -14.63 -7.51 -8.35
CA VAL A 225 -15.98 -7.09 -7.95
C VAL A 225 -16.84 -8.32 -7.66
N ARG A 226 -17.58 -8.29 -6.56
CA ARG A 226 -18.55 -9.33 -6.18
C ARG A 226 -19.73 -9.33 -7.17
N PRO A 227 -20.35 -10.50 -7.42
CA PRO A 227 -21.60 -10.55 -8.17
C PRO A 227 -22.71 -9.76 -7.48
N GLY A 228 -23.55 -9.06 -8.25
CA GLY A 228 -24.72 -8.35 -7.71
C GLY A 228 -25.73 -9.26 -6.99
N ASP A 229 -25.72 -10.57 -7.30
CA ASP A 229 -26.52 -11.59 -6.58
C ASP A 229 -25.97 -11.88 -5.17
N GLU A 230 -24.67 -11.60 -4.92
CA GLU A 230 -24.06 -11.74 -3.58
C GLU A 230 -24.20 -10.45 -2.77
N LEU A 231 -23.97 -9.32 -3.41
CA LEU A 231 -24.14 -7.99 -2.81
C LEU A 231 -24.81 -7.05 -3.83
N PRO A 232 -26.09 -6.70 -3.62
CA PRO A 232 -26.81 -5.78 -4.50
C PRO A 232 -26.07 -4.44 -4.68
N GLY A 233 -26.10 -3.89 -5.89
CA GLY A 233 -25.41 -2.64 -6.21
C GLY A 233 -23.94 -2.81 -6.64
N CYS A 234 -23.41 -4.04 -6.67
CA CYS A 234 -22.08 -4.31 -7.18
C CYS A 234 -22.11 -4.64 -8.67
N SER A 235 -21.43 -3.84 -9.48
CA SER A 235 -21.16 -4.10 -10.88
C SER A 235 -19.66 -3.98 -11.18
N GLY A 236 -19.14 -4.90 -12.00
CA GLY A 236 -17.77 -4.88 -12.52
C GLY A 236 -17.70 -4.37 -13.96
N GLY A 237 -18.71 -3.62 -14.43
CA GLY A 237 -18.73 -3.01 -15.74
C GLY A 237 -17.61 -2.00 -15.96
N GLY A 238 -17.38 -1.63 -17.23
CA GLY A 238 -16.39 -0.61 -17.60
C GLY A 238 -16.81 0.81 -17.22
N PRO A 239 -16.09 1.83 -17.71
CA PRO A 239 -16.39 3.23 -17.39
C PRO A 239 -17.75 3.71 -17.86
N GLU A 240 -18.34 3.05 -18.85
CA GLU A 240 -19.68 3.31 -19.39
C GLU A 240 -20.82 2.82 -18.47
N ASP A 241 -20.53 1.99 -17.48
CA ASP A 241 -21.50 1.49 -16.51
C ASP A 241 -21.59 2.47 -15.33
N PRO A 242 -22.72 3.16 -15.13
CA PRO A 242 -22.89 4.12 -14.02
C PRO A 242 -22.84 3.46 -12.64
N GLU A 243 -23.14 2.16 -12.56
CA GLU A 243 -23.15 1.38 -11.31
C GLU A 243 -21.80 0.69 -11.03
N THR A 244 -20.78 0.92 -11.88
CA THR A 244 -19.48 0.24 -11.70
C THR A 244 -18.87 0.51 -10.33
N ALA A 245 -18.40 -0.56 -9.69
CA ALA A 245 -17.61 -0.50 -8.46
C ALA A 245 -16.11 -0.23 -8.71
N LEU A 246 -15.72 -0.11 -9.98
CA LEU A 246 -14.38 0.34 -10.37
C LEU A 246 -14.33 1.88 -10.34
N PHE A 247 -13.12 2.43 -10.33
CA PHE A 247 -12.85 3.88 -10.42
C PHE A 247 -13.43 4.71 -9.25
N ARG A 248 -13.51 4.11 -8.05
CA ARG A 248 -14.01 4.77 -6.84
C ARG A 248 -13.37 4.19 -5.60
N ILE A 249 -13.55 4.88 -4.48
CA ILE A 249 -13.40 4.34 -3.13
C ILE A 249 -14.77 4.35 -2.44
N GLU A 250 -14.92 3.64 -1.32
CA GLU A 250 -16.06 3.75 -0.44
C GLU A 250 -15.66 4.53 0.83
N VAL A 251 -16.48 5.51 1.23
CA VAL A 251 -16.32 6.29 2.46
C VAL A 251 -17.34 5.81 3.49
N VAL A 252 -16.86 5.23 4.58
CA VAL A 252 -17.69 4.78 5.70
C VAL A 252 -17.67 5.83 6.78
N LYS A 253 -18.84 6.22 7.28
CA LYS A 253 -19.01 7.04 8.49
C LYS A 253 -19.22 6.11 9.68
N VAL A 254 -18.46 6.31 10.73
CA VAL A 254 -18.54 5.54 11.99
C VAL A 254 -18.90 6.48 13.13
N PRO A 255 -20.16 6.48 13.62
CA PRO A 255 -20.54 7.27 14.79
C PRO A 255 -19.90 6.70 16.05
N LEU A 256 -19.10 7.51 16.77
CA LEU A 256 -18.35 7.05 17.95
C LEU A 256 -19.27 6.63 19.11
N ALA A 257 -20.41 7.29 19.27
CA ALA A 257 -21.39 6.95 20.31
C ALA A 257 -22.18 5.66 19.99
N ASN A 258 -22.21 5.21 18.75
CA ASN A 258 -22.89 4.00 18.31
C ASN A 258 -22.21 3.40 17.06
N PRO A 259 -21.05 2.75 17.21
CA PRO A 259 -20.29 2.21 16.07
C PRO A 259 -21.04 1.17 15.23
N SER A 260 -22.08 0.52 15.82
CA SER A 260 -22.91 -0.42 15.09
C SER A 260 -23.79 0.23 14.00
N ALA A 261 -23.92 1.57 14.00
CA ALA A 261 -24.59 2.34 12.97
C ALA A 261 -23.66 2.81 11.85
N ALA A 262 -22.43 2.26 11.79
CA ALA A 262 -21.52 2.57 10.70
C ALA A 262 -22.12 2.21 9.32
N GLU A 263 -21.95 3.10 8.35
CA GLU A 263 -22.52 2.92 7.00
C GLU A 263 -21.67 3.60 5.91
N ILE A 264 -21.73 3.12 4.68
CA ILE A 264 -21.13 3.80 3.54
C ILE A 264 -21.98 5.04 3.22
N VAL A 265 -21.37 6.22 3.34
CA VAL A 265 -22.04 7.52 3.13
C VAL A 265 -21.73 8.14 1.77
N ASN A 266 -20.62 7.75 1.13
CA ASN A 266 -20.23 8.23 -0.20
C ASN A 266 -19.35 7.22 -0.94
N MET A 267 -19.32 7.35 -2.27
CA MET A 267 -18.50 6.54 -3.18
C MET A 267 -17.84 7.45 -4.22
N PRO A 268 -16.90 8.32 -3.81
CA PRO A 268 -16.34 9.34 -4.69
C PRO A 268 -15.54 8.74 -5.84
N ARG A 269 -15.72 9.31 -7.04
CA ARG A 269 -15.08 8.90 -8.30
C ARG A 269 -13.73 9.59 -8.47
N ILE A 270 -12.78 9.33 -7.57
CA ILE A 270 -11.48 10.01 -7.49
C ILE A 270 -10.59 9.81 -8.73
N PHE A 271 -10.92 8.88 -9.61
CA PHE A 271 -10.20 8.61 -10.87
C PHE A 271 -10.80 9.32 -12.09
N ALA A 272 -11.96 9.98 -11.93
CA ALA A 272 -12.59 10.72 -13.03
C ALA A 272 -11.73 11.93 -13.45
N ASP A 273 -11.67 12.21 -14.77
CA ASP A 273 -11.09 13.44 -15.27
C ASP A 273 -12.07 14.63 -15.14
N GLU A 274 -11.60 15.84 -15.50
CA GLU A 274 -12.43 17.07 -15.46
C GLU A 274 -13.64 17.02 -16.41
N GLN A 275 -13.63 16.14 -17.40
CA GLN A 275 -14.73 15.91 -18.33
C GLN A 275 -15.72 14.87 -17.80
N GLY A 276 -15.45 14.27 -16.63
CA GLY A 276 -16.28 13.26 -15.98
C GLY A 276 -16.09 11.83 -16.51
N ASN A 277 -15.02 11.57 -17.28
CA ASN A 277 -14.66 10.21 -17.67
C ASN A 277 -14.14 9.43 -16.46
N LEU A 278 -14.80 8.36 -16.05
CA LEU A 278 -14.48 7.61 -14.83
C LEU A 278 -13.06 7.01 -14.84
N ALA A 279 -12.58 6.57 -16.02
CA ALA A 279 -11.23 6.07 -16.24
C ALA A 279 -10.31 7.20 -16.76
N GLY A 280 -10.26 8.32 -16.08
CA GLY A 280 -9.50 9.52 -16.52
C GLY A 280 -7.99 9.44 -16.31
N LEU A 281 -7.50 8.42 -15.57
CA LEU A 281 -6.07 8.22 -15.25
C LEU A 281 -5.41 7.22 -16.21
N TRP A 282 -4.29 6.60 -15.79
CA TRP A 282 -3.53 5.68 -16.63
C TRP A 282 -4.39 4.53 -17.18
N GLN A 283 -4.32 4.31 -18.50
CA GLN A 283 -5.19 3.35 -19.21
C GLN A 283 -4.59 1.93 -19.26
N GLY A 284 -3.46 1.70 -18.59
CA GLY A 284 -2.75 0.43 -18.62
C GLY A 284 -1.76 0.31 -19.79
N GLY A 285 -0.85 -0.65 -19.68
CA GLY A 285 0.22 -0.86 -20.65
C GLY A 285 1.57 -0.35 -20.16
N ASN A 286 2.48 -0.08 -21.08
CA ASN A 286 3.80 0.48 -20.80
C ASN A 286 3.94 1.90 -21.39
N HIS A 287 4.93 2.63 -20.90
CA HIS A 287 5.24 3.99 -21.35
C HIS A 287 6.19 4.03 -22.57
N GLY A 288 6.52 2.85 -23.12
CA GLY A 288 7.44 2.71 -24.26
C GLY A 288 8.45 1.58 -24.07
N PRO A 289 9.36 1.37 -25.03
CA PRO A 289 10.38 0.33 -24.93
C PRO A 289 11.29 0.50 -23.70
N GLY A 290 11.51 -0.57 -22.95
CA GLY A 290 12.39 -0.57 -21.78
C GLY A 290 11.76 -0.04 -20.50
N THR A 291 10.45 0.21 -20.49
CA THR A 291 9.70 0.66 -19.31
C THR A 291 8.88 -0.49 -18.70
N GLN A 292 8.42 -0.29 -17.46
CA GLN A 292 7.48 -1.19 -16.80
C GLN A 292 6.10 -1.16 -17.49
N SER A 293 5.32 -2.19 -17.23
CA SER A 293 3.90 -2.24 -17.60
C SER A 293 3.07 -2.24 -16.34
N SER A 294 2.16 -1.29 -16.22
CA SER A 294 1.19 -1.20 -15.13
C SER A 294 -0.23 -1.42 -15.63
N ARG A 295 -1.12 -1.77 -14.70
CA ARG A 295 -2.54 -1.97 -15.02
C ARG A 295 -3.26 -0.64 -15.16
N LEU A 296 -4.44 -0.68 -15.79
CA LEU A 296 -5.41 0.42 -15.76
C LEU A 296 -5.66 0.86 -14.30
N THR A 297 -5.62 2.18 -14.07
CA THR A 297 -5.90 2.75 -12.75
C THR A 297 -7.40 2.75 -12.48
N ASN A 298 -7.85 1.76 -11.73
CA ASN A 298 -9.25 1.61 -11.32
C ASN A 298 -9.45 1.29 -9.84
N GLN A 299 -8.37 1.38 -9.06
CA GLN A 299 -8.32 1.10 -7.63
C GLN A 299 -7.07 1.75 -7.02
N CYS A 300 -7.10 2.06 -5.73
CA CYS A 300 -5.90 2.28 -4.93
C CYS A 300 -5.53 1.02 -4.17
N HIS A 301 -4.24 0.85 -3.89
CA HIS A 301 -3.76 -0.11 -2.91
C HIS A 301 -3.82 0.55 -1.54
N ASP A 302 -3.00 1.57 -1.29
CA ASP A 302 -3.04 2.38 -0.07
C ASP A 302 -3.44 3.82 -0.35
N ILE A 303 -4.11 4.44 0.61
CA ILE A 303 -4.29 5.88 0.71
C ILE A 303 -3.79 6.29 2.09
N THR A 304 -2.74 7.08 2.15
CA THR A 304 -2.19 7.58 3.41
C THR A 304 -2.70 9.00 3.66
N ALA A 305 -3.55 9.14 4.67
CA ALA A 305 -4.05 10.44 5.09
C ALA A 305 -3.00 11.21 5.89
N TYR A 306 -2.87 12.51 5.61
CA TYR A 306 -2.07 13.44 6.39
C TYR A 306 -2.94 14.65 6.80
N PRO A 307 -3.80 14.51 7.83
CA PRO A 307 -4.74 15.55 8.23
C PRO A 307 -4.06 16.86 8.62
N GLY A 308 -2.82 16.80 9.13
CA GLY A 308 -2.04 17.98 9.50
C GLY A 308 -1.77 18.97 8.37
N ILE A 309 -1.91 18.53 7.10
CA ILE A 309 -1.79 19.37 5.90
C ILE A 309 -3.06 19.33 5.03
N GLY A 310 -4.10 18.58 5.43
CA GLY A 310 -5.36 18.45 4.69
C GLY A 310 -5.27 17.61 3.42
N LEU A 311 -4.22 16.80 3.25
CA LEU A 311 -3.99 15.97 2.06
C LEU A 311 -3.97 14.48 2.40
N ALA A 312 -4.20 13.66 1.36
CA ALA A 312 -3.86 12.25 1.37
C ALA A 312 -3.12 11.85 0.09
N GLY A 313 -2.13 10.97 0.23
CA GLY A 313 -1.41 10.36 -0.88
C GLY A 313 -2.02 9.01 -1.22
N GLY A 314 -2.49 8.82 -2.45
CA GLY A 314 -3.03 7.55 -2.92
C GLY A 314 -2.08 6.86 -3.89
N ALA A 315 -1.71 5.62 -3.61
CA ALA A 315 -0.97 4.76 -4.53
C ALA A 315 -1.95 3.83 -5.26
N CYS A 316 -2.20 4.10 -6.54
CA CYS A 316 -3.39 3.62 -7.23
C CYS A 316 -3.05 2.90 -8.54
N SER A 317 -2.66 1.64 -8.49
CA SER A 317 -2.34 0.79 -9.65
C SER A 317 -1.28 1.38 -10.59
N GLY A 318 -1.67 2.32 -11.47
CA GLY A 318 -0.80 2.96 -12.46
C GLY A 318 -0.46 4.43 -12.15
N ASN A 319 -0.96 4.99 -11.04
CA ASN A 319 -0.75 6.40 -10.67
C ASN A 319 -0.49 6.56 -9.16
N GLY A 320 0.35 7.55 -8.83
CA GLY A 320 0.29 8.24 -7.56
C GLY A 320 -0.67 9.43 -7.67
N ILE A 321 -1.49 9.67 -6.65
CA ILE A 321 -2.43 10.80 -6.61
C ILE A 321 -2.35 11.55 -5.29
N LEU A 322 -2.71 12.82 -5.31
CA LEU A 322 -2.99 13.60 -4.10
C LEU A 322 -4.49 13.91 -4.04
N LEU A 323 -5.03 13.76 -2.85
CA LEU A 323 -6.43 14.07 -2.53
C LEU A 323 -6.48 15.19 -1.50
N ASP A 324 -7.33 16.19 -1.72
CA ASP A 324 -7.81 17.10 -0.67
C ASP A 324 -8.83 16.33 0.18
N ILE A 325 -8.58 16.22 1.47
CA ILE A 325 -9.41 15.54 2.47
C ILE A 325 -9.98 16.48 3.52
N SER A 326 -10.01 17.79 3.24
CA SER A 326 -10.60 18.80 4.13
C SER A 326 -12.10 18.57 4.39
N ASP A 327 -12.79 17.91 3.44
CA ASP A 327 -14.09 17.26 3.65
C ASP A 327 -13.90 15.75 3.51
N PRO A 328 -13.80 14.99 4.60
CA PRO A 328 -13.53 13.55 4.53
C PRO A 328 -14.64 12.75 3.86
N VAL A 329 -15.85 13.29 3.76
CA VAL A 329 -16.95 12.63 3.04
C VAL A 329 -16.81 12.80 1.53
N ASN A 330 -16.22 13.90 1.08
CA ASN A 330 -16.08 14.27 -0.34
C ASN A 330 -14.63 14.53 -0.74
N PRO A 331 -13.71 13.58 -0.60
CA PRO A 331 -12.32 13.77 -1.02
C PRO A 331 -12.25 14.07 -2.52
N THR A 332 -11.41 15.01 -2.91
CA THR A 332 -11.22 15.42 -4.30
C THR A 332 -9.76 15.26 -4.72
N ARG A 333 -9.53 14.72 -5.94
CA ARG A 333 -8.18 14.62 -6.48
C ARG A 333 -7.67 15.99 -6.89
N VAL A 334 -6.46 16.37 -6.40
CA VAL A 334 -5.80 17.66 -6.70
C VAL A 334 -4.58 17.50 -7.60
N ALA A 335 -3.95 16.32 -7.61
CA ALA A 335 -2.84 16.00 -8.51
C ALA A 335 -2.75 14.50 -8.81
N GLU A 336 -2.08 14.16 -9.91
CA GLU A 336 -1.71 12.80 -10.27
C GLU A 336 -0.38 12.75 -11.01
N VAL A 337 0.32 11.63 -10.84
CA VAL A 337 1.54 11.30 -11.59
C VAL A 337 1.49 9.84 -12.06
N SER A 338 2.20 9.54 -13.13
CA SER A 338 2.55 8.18 -13.55
C SER A 338 4.06 8.07 -13.73
N ASP A 339 4.61 6.87 -13.63
CA ASP A 339 6.05 6.64 -13.71
C ASP A 339 6.36 5.45 -14.63
N PRO A 340 7.25 5.61 -15.63
CA PRO A 340 7.62 4.53 -16.56
C PRO A 340 8.39 3.38 -15.90
N ASN A 341 8.89 3.56 -14.68
CA ASN A 341 9.61 2.54 -13.92
C ASN A 341 8.72 1.77 -12.95
N PHE A 342 7.45 2.16 -12.78
CA PHE A 342 6.53 1.53 -11.84
C PHE A 342 5.61 0.51 -12.50
N ALA A 343 5.54 -0.70 -11.93
CA ALA A 343 4.58 -1.75 -12.30
C ALA A 343 3.29 -1.67 -11.48
N TYR A 344 3.40 -1.31 -10.19
CA TYR A 344 2.25 -1.27 -9.28
C TYR A 344 2.47 -0.27 -8.15
N TRP A 345 1.78 0.84 -8.22
CA TRP A 345 1.76 1.86 -7.16
C TRP A 345 1.07 1.30 -5.92
N HIS A 346 1.81 1.22 -4.80
CA HIS A 346 1.44 0.46 -3.63
C HIS A 346 1.14 1.32 -2.40
N SER A 347 2.12 2.08 -1.90
CA SER A 347 1.97 2.93 -0.71
C SER A 347 2.51 4.35 -0.93
N ALA A 348 2.12 5.27 -0.06
CA ALA A 348 2.56 6.66 -0.04
C ALA A 348 2.99 7.05 1.38
N THR A 349 4.11 7.77 1.51
CA THR A 349 4.59 8.29 2.78
C THR A 349 5.08 9.72 2.58
N PHE A 350 4.49 10.70 3.28
CA PHE A 350 4.95 12.08 3.23
C PHE A 350 6.15 12.28 4.17
N ASN A 351 7.00 13.28 3.86
CA ASN A 351 7.88 13.83 4.89
C ASN A 351 7.06 14.66 5.90
N ASN A 352 7.68 15.08 7.01
CA ASN A 352 6.94 15.79 8.07
C ASN A 352 6.44 17.18 7.63
N ASP A 353 7.11 17.83 6.69
CA ASP A 353 6.71 19.15 6.18
C ASP A 353 5.57 19.04 5.16
N GLY A 354 5.40 17.88 4.52
CA GLY A 354 4.35 17.61 3.56
C GLY A 354 4.64 18.16 2.17
N ASP A 355 5.90 18.48 1.88
CA ASP A 355 6.38 18.97 0.59
C ASP A 355 7.13 17.90 -0.23
N VAL A 356 7.30 16.70 0.36
CA VAL A 356 7.83 15.52 -0.31
C VAL A 356 6.94 14.31 -0.02
N VAL A 357 6.69 13.49 -1.04
CA VAL A 357 5.99 12.21 -0.91
C VAL A 357 6.80 11.09 -1.56
N VAL A 358 6.94 9.99 -0.85
CA VAL A 358 7.58 8.76 -1.32
C VAL A 358 6.50 7.77 -1.71
N PHE A 359 6.48 7.33 -2.99
CA PHE A 359 5.64 6.23 -3.44
C PHE A 359 6.48 4.97 -3.62
N THR A 360 5.88 3.81 -3.37
CA THR A 360 6.52 2.50 -3.53
C THR A 360 5.99 1.77 -4.76
N ASP A 361 6.89 1.10 -5.51
CA ASP A 361 6.54 0.16 -6.58
C ASP A 361 6.58 -1.28 -6.06
N GLU A 362 5.43 -1.86 -5.77
CA GLU A 362 5.35 -3.27 -5.41
C GLU A 362 5.38 -4.18 -6.65
N TRP A 363 6.45 -4.09 -7.43
CA TRP A 363 6.66 -4.87 -8.64
C TRP A 363 6.60 -6.38 -8.37
N GLY A 364 5.54 -7.02 -8.83
CA GLY A 364 5.31 -8.45 -8.63
C GLY A 364 4.44 -8.79 -7.42
N GLY A 365 3.85 -7.79 -6.74
CA GLY A 365 2.86 -7.97 -5.67
C GLY A 365 3.42 -8.72 -4.47
N GLY A 366 4.62 -8.35 -4.01
CA GLY A 366 5.25 -8.87 -2.79
C GLY A 366 5.62 -10.36 -2.80
N SER A 367 5.34 -11.09 -3.89
CA SER A 367 5.55 -12.54 -3.95
C SER A 367 6.69 -12.98 -4.86
N ALA A 368 7.48 -12.05 -5.39
CA ALA A 368 8.53 -12.30 -6.36
C ALA A 368 9.89 -11.75 -5.91
N PRO A 369 11.03 -12.32 -6.37
CA PRO A 369 12.37 -11.82 -6.09
C PRO A 369 12.64 -10.61 -7.00
N ARG A 370 12.55 -9.40 -6.47
CA ARG A 370 12.69 -8.15 -7.24
C ARG A 370 13.83 -7.24 -6.74
N CYS A 371 14.72 -7.79 -5.88
CA CYS A 371 15.93 -7.12 -5.41
C CYS A 371 17.20 -7.88 -5.85
N ARG A 372 17.20 -8.52 -7.03
CA ARG A 372 18.37 -9.25 -7.53
C ARG A 372 19.40 -8.30 -8.12
N ALA A 373 20.65 -8.70 -8.15
CA ALA A 373 21.73 -7.93 -8.79
C ALA A 373 21.46 -7.59 -10.28
N THR A 374 20.56 -8.35 -10.94
CA THR A 374 20.18 -8.12 -12.34
C THR A 374 18.95 -7.22 -12.51
N ASP A 375 18.26 -6.90 -11.44
CA ASP A 375 17.06 -6.07 -11.50
C ASP A 375 17.46 -4.58 -11.62
N PRO A 376 16.75 -3.78 -12.44
CA PRO A 376 17.01 -2.35 -12.55
C PRO A 376 16.84 -1.61 -11.22
N ALA A 377 17.69 -0.63 -10.95
CA ALA A 377 17.69 0.10 -9.68
C ALA A 377 16.43 0.97 -9.46
N THR A 378 15.68 1.27 -10.53
CA THR A 378 14.44 2.08 -10.46
C THR A 378 13.16 1.22 -10.48
N TRP A 379 13.28 -0.11 -10.59
CA TRP A 379 12.13 -1.03 -10.63
C TRP A 379 11.93 -1.72 -9.28
N GLY A 380 10.69 -1.79 -8.79
CA GLY A 380 10.43 -2.29 -7.44
C GLY A 380 11.11 -1.44 -6.36
N ALA A 381 11.14 -0.14 -6.58
CA ALA A 381 11.86 0.86 -5.83
C ALA A 381 10.89 1.91 -5.26
N ASN A 382 11.40 2.85 -4.50
CA ASN A 382 10.71 4.08 -4.15
C ASN A 382 10.92 5.11 -5.25
N ALA A 383 9.89 5.88 -5.59
CA ALA A 383 10.01 7.13 -6.31
C ALA A 383 9.66 8.29 -5.36
N ILE A 384 10.53 9.27 -5.29
CA ILE A 384 10.44 10.40 -4.37
C ILE A 384 10.02 11.63 -5.18
N PHE A 385 8.90 12.23 -4.81
CA PHE A 385 8.33 13.38 -5.49
C PHE A 385 8.33 14.61 -4.59
N ARG A 386 8.74 15.76 -5.12
CA ARG A 386 8.49 17.06 -4.50
C ARG A 386 7.07 17.51 -4.83
N ILE A 387 6.40 18.10 -3.86
CA ILE A 387 5.09 18.72 -4.02
C ILE A 387 5.31 20.23 -4.10
N GLY A 388 5.03 20.82 -5.26
CA GLY A 388 5.18 22.25 -5.49
C GLY A 388 4.10 23.08 -4.79
N GLU A 389 4.31 24.39 -4.71
CA GLU A 389 3.31 25.36 -4.18
C GLU A 389 1.98 25.32 -4.96
N ASP A 390 1.99 24.86 -6.20
CA ASP A 390 0.81 24.63 -7.05
C ASP A 390 0.14 23.28 -6.81
N GLY A 391 0.65 22.49 -5.85
CA GLY A 391 0.17 21.15 -5.52
C GLY A 391 0.57 20.07 -6.51
N GLN A 392 1.37 20.38 -7.56
CA GLN A 392 1.82 19.39 -8.53
C GLN A 392 3.02 18.60 -8.00
N MET A 393 3.15 17.34 -8.43
CA MET A 393 4.23 16.46 -8.04
C MET A 393 5.30 16.37 -9.13
N GLU A 394 6.58 16.57 -8.75
CA GLU A 394 7.74 16.43 -9.63
C GLU A 394 8.68 15.35 -9.09
N LEU A 395 9.06 14.40 -9.94
CA LEU A 395 10.00 13.34 -9.59
C LEU A 395 11.37 13.94 -9.25
N ALA A 396 11.87 13.66 -8.05
CA ALA A 396 13.20 14.06 -7.60
C ALA A 396 14.22 12.92 -7.74
N GLY A 397 13.89 11.71 -7.27
CA GLY A 397 14.83 10.60 -7.27
C GLY A 397 14.18 9.25 -7.00
N TYR A 398 15.04 8.21 -6.95
CA TYR A 398 14.64 6.85 -6.61
C TYR A 398 15.53 6.30 -5.50
N TYR A 399 14.93 5.42 -4.69
CA TYR A 399 15.69 4.62 -3.74
C TYR A 399 15.30 3.14 -3.87
N LYS A 400 16.29 2.27 -3.97
CA LYS A 400 16.13 0.81 -3.92
C LYS A 400 17.05 0.24 -2.87
N LEU A 401 16.65 -0.87 -2.26
CA LEU A 401 17.51 -1.64 -1.34
C LEU A 401 18.91 -1.81 -1.96
N PRO A 402 19.99 -1.32 -1.32
CA PRO A 402 21.32 -1.23 -1.95
C PRO A 402 22.10 -2.55 -1.89
N VAL A 403 21.44 -3.67 -1.64
CA VAL A 403 22.05 -5.01 -1.61
C VAL A 403 21.17 -6.00 -2.36
N PRO A 404 21.76 -6.88 -3.21
CA PRO A 404 20.98 -7.89 -3.89
C PRO A 404 20.58 -9.03 -2.96
N GLN A 405 19.33 -9.48 -3.14
CA GLN A 405 18.76 -10.65 -2.50
C GLN A 405 18.75 -11.85 -3.46
N THR A 406 18.53 -13.05 -2.95
CA THR A 406 18.55 -14.29 -3.73
C THR A 406 17.26 -14.52 -4.52
N GLU A 407 17.24 -15.55 -5.39
CA GLU A 407 16.05 -15.96 -6.15
C GLU A 407 14.96 -16.60 -5.26
N THR A 408 15.27 -16.94 -4.01
CA THR A 408 14.34 -17.56 -3.06
C THR A 408 13.78 -16.56 -2.03
N GLU A 409 14.11 -15.29 -2.17
CA GLU A 409 13.63 -14.21 -1.31
C GLU A 409 12.67 -13.30 -2.08
N ASN A 410 11.38 -13.28 -1.68
CA ASN A 410 10.52 -12.21 -2.15
C ASN A 410 11.02 -10.88 -1.58
N CYS A 411 11.26 -9.93 -2.44
CA CYS A 411 11.81 -8.62 -2.06
C CYS A 411 11.38 -7.56 -3.05
N VAL A 412 10.83 -6.47 -2.53
CA VAL A 412 10.42 -5.26 -3.24
C VAL A 412 10.10 -4.18 -2.22
N ALA A 413 10.07 -2.90 -2.61
CA ALA A 413 9.64 -1.80 -1.74
C ALA A 413 8.23 -2.01 -1.19
N HIS A 414 8.04 -1.85 0.13
CA HIS A 414 6.76 -2.04 0.81
C HIS A 414 6.52 -0.94 1.87
N ASN A 415 5.74 -1.19 2.91
CA ASN A 415 5.30 -0.19 3.87
C ASN A 415 6.39 0.28 4.85
N GLY A 416 6.27 1.52 5.29
CA GLY A 416 7.17 2.12 6.26
C GLY A 416 6.62 3.42 6.84
N SER A 417 7.38 4.04 7.73
CA SER A 417 7.04 5.33 8.34
C SER A 417 8.25 6.24 8.53
N ILE A 418 7.97 7.53 8.72
CA ILE A 418 8.98 8.53 9.03
C ILE A 418 9.51 8.33 10.45
N ILE A 419 10.83 8.47 10.62
CA ILE A 419 11.50 8.62 11.91
C ILE A 419 11.65 10.13 12.18
N PRO A 420 11.10 10.66 13.27
CA PRO A 420 11.01 12.10 13.50
C PRO A 420 12.33 12.71 14.00
N VAL A 421 13.31 12.83 13.12
CA VAL A 421 14.59 13.50 13.39
C VAL A 421 14.50 14.96 12.94
N PRO A 422 14.73 15.95 13.82
CA PRO A 422 14.63 17.35 13.45
C PRO A 422 15.51 17.74 12.27
N GLY A 423 14.92 18.33 11.22
CA GLY A 423 15.62 18.82 10.04
C GLY A 423 16.14 17.72 9.10
N ARG A 424 15.67 16.48 9.26
CA ARG A 424 15.99 15.36 8.36
C ARG A 424 14.74 14.58 7.99
N ASP A 425 14.71 14.12 6.75
CA ASP A 425 13.69 13.23 6.24
C ASP A 425 14.24 11.80 6.21
N ILE A 426 13.87 11.01 7.22
CA ILE A 426 14.32 9.62 7.37
C ILE A 426 13.11 8.70 7.41
N MET A 427 13.10 7.68 6.55
CA MET A 427 12.05 6.66 6.50
C MET A 427 12.61 5.29 6.88
N ALA A 428 11.96 4.62 7.81
CA ALA A 428 12.12 3.18 7.99
C ALA A 428 11.18 2.45 7.04
N GLN A 429 11.68 1.43 6.33
CA GLN A 429 10.90 0.74 5.30
C GLN A 429 11.15 -0.76 5.30
N ALA A 430 10.07 -1.50 5.08
CA ALA A 430 10.06 -2.94 4.86
C ALA A 430 10.36 -3.30 3.39
N TRP A 431 11.14 -4.37 3.19
CA TRP A 431 11.51 -4.91 1.88
C TRP A 431 11.21 -6.41 1.79
N TYR A 432 10.17 -6.87 2.49
CA TYR A 432 9.86 -8.30 2.63
C TYR A 432 11.07 -9.09 3.17
N GLN A 433 11.52 -10.17 2.49
CA GLN A 433 12.71 -10.92 2.90
C GLN A 433 14.03 -10.14 2.67
N GLY A 434 14.01 -9.00 2.00
CA GLY A 434 15.14 -8.06 1.99
C GLY A 434 15.28 -7.25 3.29
N GLY A 435 14.44 -7.51 4.29
CA GLY A 435 14.58 -6.97 5.62
C GLY A 435 14.00 -5.57 5.81
N VAL A 436 14.62 -4.81 6.69
CA VAL A 436 14.30 -3.42 7.05
C VAL A 436 15.48 -2.54 6.63
N SER A 437 15.18 -1.46 5.92
CA SER A 437 16.14 -0.44 5.51
C SER A 437 15.71 0.93 6.02
N LEU A 438 16.62 1.72 6.56
CA LEU A 438 16.38 3.10 6.93
C LEU A 438 17.03 4.00 5.88
N MET A 439 16.20 4.73 5.15
CA MET A 439 16.60 5.65 4.09
C MET A 439 16.59 7.09 4.60
N ASP A 440 17.69 7.81 4.41
CA ASP A 440 17.72 9.27 4.49
C ASP A 440 17.43 9.84 3.09
N PHE A 441 16.37 10.62 2.97
CA PHE A 441 15.98 11.31 1.74
C PHE A 441 15.83 12.82 1.93
N THR A 442 16.54 13.38 2.92
CA THR A 442 16.62 14.84 3.15
C THR A 442 17.04 15.57 1.88
N ASP A 443 17.94 14.96 1.09
CA ASP A 443 18.13 15.29 -0.31
C ASP A 443 17.41 14.24 -1.17
N PRO A 444 16.18 14.52 -1.65
CA PRO A 444 15.38 13.54 -2.37
C PRO A 444 15.93 13.16 -3.75
N GLU A 445 16.96 13.88 -4.25
CA GLU A 445 17.69 13.53 -5.47
C GLU A 445 18.79 12.49 -5.22
N ASN A 446 19.29 12.39 -3.97
CA ASN A 446 20.38 11.52 -3.57
C ASN A 446 20.07 10.75 -2.27
N PRO A 447 18.98 9.98 -2.20
CA PRO A 447 18.64 9.18 -1.02
C PRO A 447 19.66 8.06 -0.80
N PHE A 448 19.93 7.71 0.47
CA PHE A 448 20.88 6.66 0.80
C PHE A 448 20.50 5.92 2.09
N GLU A 449 20.98 4.68 2.24
CA GLU A 449 20.76 3.86 3.43
C GLU A 449 21.63 4.32 4.60
N ILE A 450 21.04 4.42 5.80
CA ILE A 450 21.74 4.81 7.03
C ILE A 450 21.79 3.71 8.09
N ALA A 451 20.88 2.74 8.01
CA ALA A 451 20.81 1.60 8.91
C ALA A 451 19.99 0.47 8.25
N PHE A 452 20.21 -0.77 8.70
CA PHE A 452 19.45 -1.91 8.18
C PHE A 452 19.38 -3.06 9.20
N PHE A 453 18.38 -3.91 9.03
CA PHE A 453 18.31 -5.26 9.56
C PHE A 453 17.83 -6.22 8.47
N ASP A 454 18.51 -7.34 8.32
CA ASP A 454 18.13 -8.39 7.38
C ASP A 454 18.27 -9.77 8.01
N ARG A 455 17.41 -10.68 7.61
CA ARG A 455 17.50 -12.12 7.93
C ARG A 455 17.58 -12.92 6.65
N GLY A 456 18.37 -13.97 6.68
CA GLY A 456 18.45 -14.93 5.58
C GLY A 456 17.08 -15.52 5.21
N PRO A 457 16.97 -16.10 4.00
CA PRO A 457 15.73 -16.58 3.43
C PRO A 457 15.03 -17.62 4.30
N LEU A 458 13.72 -17.76 4.14
CA LEU A 458 12.97 -18.87 4.75
C LEU A 458 13.45 -20.23 4.22
N SER A 459 13.94 -20.27 2.97
CA SER A 459 14.48 -21.47 2.32
C SER A 459 15.44 -21.11 1.21
N ILE A 460 16.50 -21.88 1.04
CA ILE A 460 17.41 -21.78 -0.13
C ILE A 460 16.92 -22.57 -1.35
N GLU A 461 15.90 -23.43 -1.20
CA GLU A 461 15.41 -24.32 -2.24
C GLU A 461 14.14 -23.82 -2.93
N SER A 462 13.34 -23.03 -2.21
CA SER A 462 12.01 -22.61 -2.66
C SER A 462 11.72 -21.19 -2.22
N LEU A 463 11.09 -20.43 -3.10
CA LEU A 463 10.55 -19.11 -2.78
C LEU A 463 9.27 -19.28 -1.95
N PHE A 464 9.32 -18.80 -0.72
CA PHE A 464 8.15 -18.61 0.14
C PHE A 464 7.91 -17.12 0.36
N THR A 465 6.67 -16.70 0.47
CA THR A 465 6.35 -15.34 0.88
C THR A 465 6.63 -15.17 2.38
N GLY A 466 7.49 -14.23 2.71
CA GLY A 466 7.92 -13.94 4.07
C GLY A 466 8.60 -12.59 4.17
N GLY A 467 9.29 -12.35 5.26
CA GLY A 467 9.94 -11.10 5.55
C GLY A 467 8.96 -10.03 6.06
N TYR A 468 9.39 -8.78 6.07
CA TYR A 468 8.63 -7.71 6.70
C TYR A 468 7.51 -7.20 5.79
N TRP A 469 6.25 -7.28 6.30
CA TRP A 469 5.10 -6.59 5.72
C TRP A 469 5.23 -5.09 5.93
N SER A 470 5.57 -4.67 7.15
CA SER A 470 5.73 -3.27 7.50
C SER A 470 6.76 -3.08 8.60
N VAL A 471 7.29 -1.87 8.72
CA VAL A 471 8.08 -1.41 9.85
C VAL A 471 7.71 0.04 10.17
N TYR A 472 7.39 0.30 11.44
CA TYR A 472 6.94 1.61 11.87
C TYR A 472 7.68 2.11 13.09
N TRP A 473 7.91 3.42 13.11
CA TRP A 473 8.41 4.14 14.27
C TRP A 473 7.26 4.50 15.22
N PHE A 474 7.35 4.05 16.44
CA PHE A 474 6.43 4.43 17.49
C PHE A 474 7.16 4.65 18.81
N ASN A 475 7.07 5.88 19.36
CA ASN A 475 7.56 6.26 20.69
C ASN A 475 8.99 5.76 20.98
N GLY A 476 9.92 6.06 20.06
CA GLY A 476 11.34 5.78 20.25
C GLY A 476 11.78 4.38 19.84
N ARG A 477 10.92 3.59 19.22
CA ARG A 477 11.25 2.21 18.75
C ARG A 477 10.73 1.97 17.34
N LEU A 478 11.39 1.03 16.65
CA LEU A 478 10.90 0.47 15.41
C LEU A 478 10.24 -0.89 15.71
N TYR A 479 9.07 -1.10 15.14
CA TYR A 479 8.33 -2.36 15.23
C TYR A 479 8.12 -2.89 13.83
N GLY A 480 8.61 -4.11 13.57
CA GLY A 480 8.48 -4.78 12.28
C GLY A 480 7.50 -5.94 12.35
N ALA A 481 6.49 -5.92 11.47
CA ALA A 481 5.58 -7.05 11.26
C ALA A 481 6.18 -8.02 10.26
N GLU A 482 6.72 -9.13 10.74
CA GLU A 482 7.26 -10.18 9.88
C GLU A 482 6.18 -11.21 9.56
N ILE A 483 5.93 -11.42 8.26
CA ILE A 483 4.82 -12.23 7.71
C ILE A 483 4.76 -13.62 8.33
N SER A 484 5.91 -14.28 8.45
CA SER A 484 6.00 -15.69 8.81
C SER A 484 6.60 -15.96 10.20
N ARG A 485 7.38 -14.99 10.74
CA ARG A 485 8.15 -15.19 11.98
C ARG A 485 7.51 -14.52 13.19
N GLY A 486 6.90 -13.33 13.03
CA GLY A 486 6.21 -12.64 14.14
C GLY A 486 6.45 -11.14 14.16
N ILE A 487 6.83 -10.59 15.31
CA ILE A 487 7.09 -9.16 15.50
C ILE A 487 8.54 -9.00 15.97
N ASP A 488 9.26 -8.08 15.34
CA ASP A 488 10.58 -7.66 15.80
C ASP A 488 10.54 -6.24 16.32
N VAL A 489 11.27 -5.97 17.40
CA VAL A 489 11.39 -4.64 18.00
C VAL A 489 12.85 -4.21 17.98
N PHE A 490 13.08 -2.99 17.46
CA PHE A 490 14.42 -2.45 17.35
C PHE A 490 14.55 -1.10 18.06
N ARG A 491 15.78 -0.77 18.47
CA ARG A 491 16.17 0.60 18.79
C ARG A 491 17.30 1.06 17.89
N LEU A 492 17.34 2.35 17.62
CA LEU A 492 18.45 2.96 16.89
C LEU A 492 19.70 3.00 17.76
N THR A 493 20.86 2.87 17.12
CA THR A 493 22.17 3.03 17.76
C THR A 493 23.00 4.09 17.03
N PRO A 494 23.82 4.87 17.73
CA PRO A 494 24.67 5.87 17.09
C PRO A 494 25.58 5.25 16.01
N SER A 495 25.67 5.93 14.87
CA SER A 495 26.49 5.52 13.73
C SER A 495 27.18 6.76 13.11
N GLU A 496 27.89 6.58 12.01
CA GLU A 496 28.42 7.70 11.22
C GLU A 496 27.32 8.54 10.54
N HIS A 497 26.12 7.95 10.35
CA HIS A 497 25.00 8.58 9.68
C HIS A 497 23.97 9.17 10.63
N LEU A 498 23.91 8.73 11.89
CA LEU A 498 22.92 9.15 12.87
C LEU A 498 23.57 9.28 14.26
N SER A 499 23.64 10.49 14.77
CA SER A 499 24.28 10.79 16.05
C SER A 499 23.37 10.41 17.23
N ALA A 500 23.97 10.22 18.42
CA ALA A 500 23.23 10.00 19.66
C ALA A 500 22.24 11.16 20.00
N ALA A 501 22.55 12.38 19.59
CA ALA A 501 21.70 13.54 19.84
C ALA A 501 20.45 13.51 18.94
N GLU A 502 20.60 13.14 17.67
CA GLU A 502 19.46 12.96 16.73
C GLU A 502 18.55 11.82 17.16
N ILE A 503 19.14 10.69 17.59
CA ILE A 503 18.37 9.56 18.15
C ILE A 503 17.57 10.00 19.38
N ALA A 504 18.21 10.70 20.32
CA ALA A 504 17.54 11.20 21.53
C ALA A 504 16.42 12.20 21.20
N ALA A 505 16.60 13.04 20.16
CA ALA A 505 15.55 13.93 19.68
C ALA A 505 14.36 13.16 19.11
N ALA A 506 14.59 12.16 18.26
CA ALA A 506 13.54 11.29 17.73
C ALA A 506 12.82 10.50 18.85
N GLU A 507 13.54 9.95 19.80
CA GLU A 507 12.99 9.23 20.96
C GLU A 507 12.16 10.12 21.90
N SER A 508 12.35 11.44 21.86
CA SER A 508 11.57 12.40 22.66
C SER A 508 10.19 12.69 22.09
N VAL A 509 9.95 12.35 20.83
CA VAL A 509 8.65 12.51 20.19
C VAL A 509 7.73 11.39 20.65
N MET A 510 6.64 11.77 21.33
CA MET A 510 5.64 10.85 21.82
C MET A 510 4.31 11.15 21.14
N ILE A 511 3.70 10.11 20.58
CA ILE A 511 2.37 10.14 19.97
C ILE A 511 1.48 9.12 20.68
N ASN A 512 0.20 9.43 20.83
CA ASN A 512 -0.72 8.54 21.53
C ASN A 512 -1.24 7.42 20.62
N GLU A 513 -1.36 7.70 19.32
CA GLU A 513 -1.92 6.80 18.32
C GLU A 513 -1.10 6.84 17.04
N PHE A 514 -0.94 5.68 16.42
CA PHE A 514 -0.37 5.54 15.08
C PHE A 514 -1.13 4.44 14.32
N ASN A 515 -1.50 4.75 13.09
CA ASN A 515 -2.08 3.80 12.13
C ASN A 515 -1.27 3.83 10.82
N ALA A 516 -1.17 2.71 10.14
CA ALA A 516 -0.31 2.52 8.97
C ALA A 516 -0.56 3.56 7.86
N GLN A 517 -1.84 3.87 7.59
CA GLN A 517 -2.26 4.80 6.55
C GLN A 517 -2.71 6.16 7.11
N LEU A 518 -2.24 6.52 8.31
CA LEU A 518 -2.49 7.83 8.94
C LEU A 518 -1.18 8.43 9.43
N GLN A 519 -0.72 9.48 8.76
CA GLN A 519 0.53 10.13 9.13
C GLN A 519 0.30 11.25 10.15
N PRO A 520 0.90 11.17 11.36
CA PRO A 520 0.87 12.25 12.31
C PRO A 520 1.83 13.38 11.90
N LYS A 521 1.43 14.63 12.09
CA LYS A 521 2.35 15.76 12.02
C LYS A 521 3.10 15.89 13.32
N VAL A 522 4.42 15.88 13.26
CA VAL A 522 5.30 16.05 14.41
C VAL A 522 5.70 17.51 14.54
N GLU A 523 5.54 18.07 15.73
CA GLU A 523 6.06 19.39 16.08
C GLU A 523 7.15 19.24 17.14
N TRP A 524 8.33 19.80 16.87
CA TRP A 524 9.41 19.81 17.85
C TRP A 524 9.30 21.03 18.74
N ALA A 525 9.63 20.86 20.02
CA ALA A 525 9.74 22.01 20.93
C ALA A 525 10.77 23.02 20.38
N PRO A 526 10.50 24.34 20.44
CA PRO A 526 11.47 25.34 20.01
C PRO A 526 12.79 25.13 20.74
N SER A 527 13.89 25.06 20.01
CA SER A 527 15.27 24.88 20.50
C SER A 527 15.73 26.07 21.33
#